data_7ebdc81db601e8463f5f55036252ff9a
#
_entry.id   7ebdc81db601e8463f5f55036252ff9a
#
_cell.length_a   1.000
_cell.length_b   1.000
_cell.length_c   1.000
_cell.angle_alpha   90.00
_cell.angle_beta   90.00
_cell.angle_gamma   90.00
#
_symmetry.space_group_name_H-M   'P 1'
#
loop_
_entity.id
_entity.type
_entity.pdbx_description
1 polymer ?
#
loop_
_entity_poly.entity_id
_entity_poly.type
_entity_poly.pdbx_seq_one_letter_code
_entity_poly.pdbx_strand_id
1 'polypeptide(L)'
;GPLGNPTHIENYGTVICAGGGVGAAPMLPIIRALKAAGNRILSVIAARSRDLIILEDEIRESSDEVIIMTDDGSYGDKGVVTAGIERFITQEGHVDKVFAIGPPIMMKFSCLMAQKYNIPVEVSLNTIMVDGTGMCGACCLSIGGKTKFVCIDGPEFDGALVDWDEMFKRMGTFRDEERKEMEHFEEHMNYSAAKNEHKAQAAGGMTDGADETLQQLTDRDAEWRKELRAAMKPKERKAIKRVIMPELDPEYRATSRT
;
A
#
# COMPACT_ATOMS: atom_id res chain seq x y z
N GLY A 1 12.23 -15.25 3.96
CA GLY A 1 10.83 -15.41 4.38
C GLY A 1 10.31 -16.82 4.25
N PRO A 2 9.10 -17.11 4.64
CA PRO A 2 8.18 -16.07 5.10
C PRO A 2 8.61 -15.41 6.41
N LEU A 3 8.20 -14.14 6.60
CA LEU A 3 8.44 -13.36 7.81
C LEU A 3 7.10 -13.08 8.51
N GLY A 4 7.15 -12.86 9.83
CA GLY A 4 5.94 -12.66 10.64
C GLY A 4 5.23 -13.97 10.99
N ASN A 5 4.02 -13.83 11.52
CA ASN A 5 3.16 -14.93 11.90
C ASN A 5 2.11 -15.19 10.81
N PRO A 6 1.70 -16.46 10.59
CA PRO A 6 0.59 -16.76 9.70
C PRO A 6 -0.72 -16.23 10.28
N THR A 7 -1.62 -15.77 9.41
CA THR A 7 -2.99 -15.41 9.80
C THR A 7 -3.66 -16.61 10.48
N HIS A 8 -4.32 -16.38 11.60
CA HIS A 8 -5.06 -17.43 12.30
C HIS A 8 -6.34 -17.77 11.53
N ILE A 9 -6.40 -18.98 10.98
CA ILE A 9 -7.53 -19.46 10.16
C ILE A 9 -8.26 -20.56 10.90
N GLU A 10 -9.52 -20.31 11.20
CA GLU A 10 -10.44 -21.31 11.78
C GLU A 10 -11.86 -21.08 11.27
N ASN A 11 -12.79 -21.95 11.62
CA ASN A 11 -14.20 -21.73 11.35
C ASN A 11 -14.79 -20.82 12.44
N TYR A 12 -14.86 -19.53 12.16
CA TYR A 12 -15.50 -18.53 13.02
C TYR A 12 -17.02 -18.49 12.85
N GLY A 13 -17.52 -18.85 11.66
CA GLY A 13 -18.93 -18.71 11.26
C GLY A 13 -19.09 -17.71 10.11
N THR A 14 -19.75 -16.57 10.36
CA THR A 14 -19.92 -15.49 9.38
C THR A 14 -18.83 -14.44 9.54
N VAL A 15 -18.02 -14.22 8.50
CA VAL A 15 -16.84 -13.34 8.54
C VAL A 15 -16.96 -12.25 7.48
N ILE A 16 -16.72 -11.01 7.89
CA ILE A 16 -16.55 -9.88 6.96
C ILE A 16 -15.07 -9.68 6.67
N CYS A 17 -14.71 -9.66 5.37
CA CYS A 17 -13.38 -9.36 4.87
C CYS A 17 -13.40 -8.02 4.15
N ALA A 18 -12.79 -6.98 4.75
CA ALA A 18 -12.83 -5.60 4.25
C ALA A 18 -11.46 -5.18 3.69
N GLY A 19 -11.36 -5.07 2.36
CA GLY A 19 -10.15 -4.69 1.63
C GLY A 19 -10.23 -3.29 1.05
N GLY A 20 -9.26 -2.41 1.38
CA GLY A 20 -9.19 -1.04 0.85
C GLY A 20 -8.01 -0.83 -0.09
N GLY A 21 -8.29 -0.42 -1.34
CA GLY A 21 -7.26 -0.22 -2.36
C GLY A 21 -6.38 -1.46 -2.55
N VAL A 22 -5.06 -1.29 -2.46
CA VAL A 22 -4.10 -2.41 -2.58
C VAL A 22 -4.29 -3.48 -1.50
N GLY A 23 -4.98 -3.18 -0.39
CA GLY A 23 -5.31 -4.14 0.67
C GLY A 23 -6.20 -5.30 0.21
N ALA A 24 -6.87 -5.19 -0.93
CA ALA A 24 -7.59 -6.30 -1.56
C ALA A 24 -6.64 -7.47 -1.94
N ALA A 25 -5.40 -7.17 -2.30
CA ALA A 25 -4.43 -8.20 -2.71
C ALA A 25 -4.02 -9.14 -1.55
N PRO A 26 -3.53 -8.67 -0.39
CA PRO A 26 -3.27 -9.55 0.74
C PRO A 26 -4.54 -10.13 1.38
N MET A 27 -5.69 -9.51 1.19
CA MET A 27 -6.98 -10.04 1.67
C MET A 27 -7.41 -11.32 0.93
N LEU A 28 -7.17 -11.42 -0.38
CA LEU A 28 -7.62 -12.55 -1.20
C LEU A 28 -7.15 -13.93 -0.69
N PRO A 29 -5.85 -14.17 -0.36
CA PRO A 29 -5.44 -15.45 0.20
C PRO A 29 -6.09 -15.75 1.57
N ILE A 30 -6.37 -14.74 2.39
CA ILE A 30 -7.07 -14.89 3.66
C ILE A 30 -8.51 -15.31 3.42
N ILE A 31 -9.21 -14.66 2.50
CA ILE A 31 -10.59 -15.04 2.05
C ILE A 31 -10.63 -16.50 1.64
N ARG A 32 -9.72 -16.94 0.77
CA ARG A 32 -9.64 -18.31 0.29
C ARG A 32 -9.41 -19.32 1.42
N ALA A 33 -8.51 -19.00 2.33
CA ALA A 33 -8.22 -19.86 3.47
C ALA A 33 -9.41 -19.95 4.45
N LEU A 34 -10.04 -18.82 4.76
CA LEU A 34 -11.23 -18.77 5.60
C LEU A 34 -12.42 -19.53 4.97
N LYS A 35 -12.61 -19.39 3.65
CA LYS A 35 -13.63 -20.14 2.90
C LYS A 35 -13.37 -21.63 2.95
N ALA A 36 -12.12 -22.05 2.76
CA ALA A 36 -11.73 -23.47 2.87
C ALA A 36 -11.93 -24.04 4.28
N ALA A 37 -11.82 -23.20 5.32
CA ALA A 37 -12.13 -23.56 6.71
C ALA A 37 -13.64 -23.64 7.03
N GLY A 38 -14.50 -23.36 6.04
CA GLY A 38 -15.96 -23.49 6.17
C GLY A 38 -16.69 -22.26 6.67
N ASN A 39 -16.06 -21.07 6.60
CA ASN A 39 -16.70 -19.81 6.94
C ASN A 39 -17.63 -19.32 5.83
N ARG A 40 -18.69 -18.61 6.20
CA ARG A 40 -19.45 -17.75 5.29
C ARG A 40 -18.71 -16.43 5.14
N ILE A 41 -18.34 -16.08 3.91
CA ILE A 41 -17.49 -14.93 3.60
C ILE A 41 -18.29 -13.80 2.96
N LEU A 42 -18.28 -12.65 3.61
CA LEU A 42 -18.87 -11.39 3.16
C LEU A 42 -17.74 -10.41 2.88
N SER A 43 -17.49 -10.07 1.62
CA SER A 43 -16.36 -9.22 1.26
C SER A 43 -16.81 -7.80 0.96
N VAL A 44 -16.07 -6.81 1.47
CA VAL A 44 -16.21 -5.39 1.11
C VAL A 44 -14.92 -4.96 0.43
N ILE A 45 -15.00 -4.57 -0.84
CA ILE A 45 -13.88 -3.98 -1.58
C ILE A 45 -14.14 -2.49 -1.70
N ALA A 46 -13.20 -1.65 -1.27
CA ALA A 46 -13.33 -0.21 -1.35
C ALA A 46 -12.12 0.43 -2.03
N ALA A 47 -12.37 1.44 -2.88
CA ALA A 47 -11.35 2.26 -3.51
C ALA A 47 -11.86 3.69 -3.71
N ARG A 48 -10.98 4.62 -4.15
CA ARG A 48 -11.39 6.00 -4.47
C ARG A 48 -12.29 6.06 -5.71
N SER A 49 -11.97 5.24 -6.70
CA SER A 49 -12.63 5.19 -8.01
C SER A 49 -12.58 3.79 -8.62
N ARG A 50 -13.36 3.56 -9.68
CA ARG A 50 -13.47 2.28 -10.37
C ARG A 50 -12.12 1.72 -10.84
N ASP A 51 -11.29 2.54 -11.41
CA ASP A 51 -9.97 2.18 -11.98
C ASP A 51 -8.98 1.68 -10.93
N LEU A 52 -9.24 1.93 -9.63
CA LEU A 52 -8.45 1.47 -8.50
C LEU A 52 -9.01 0.20 -7.85
N ILE A 53 -10.14 -0.34 -8.34
CA ILE A 53 -10.65 -1.64 -7.91
C ILE A 53 -9.81 -2.74 -8.56
N ILE A 54 -9.27 -3.62 -7.73
CA ILE A 54 -8.43 -4.75 -8.16
C ILE A 54 -9.00 -6.08 -7.64
N LEU A 55 -8.73 -7.18 -8.35
CA LEU A 55 -9.04 -8.56 -7.96
C LEU A 55 -10.54 -8.78 -7.66
N GLU A 56 -11.44 -8.02 -8.31
CA GLU A 56 -12.88 -8.14 -8.07
C GLU A 56 -13.38 -9.53 -8.37
N ASP A 57 -13.03 -10.07 -9.55
CA ASP A 57 -13.53 -11.37 -10.00
C ASP A 57 -13.06 -12.49 -9.07
N GLU A 58 -11.79 -12.51 -8.69
CA GLU A 58 -11.21 -13.52 -7.80
C GLU A 58 -11.80 -13.46 -6.39
N ILE A 59 -12.11 -12.25 -5.89
CA ILE A 59 -12.76 -12.08 -4.59
C ILE A 59 -14.23 -12.52 -4.67
N ARG A 60 -14.95 -12.23 -5.76
CA ARG A 60 -16.32 -12.71 -5.99
C ARG A 60 -16.41 -14.23 -6.03
N GLU A 61 -15.48 -14.88 -6.73
CA GLU A 61 -15.39 -16.34 -6.78
C GLU A 61 -15.13 -16.98 -5.41
N SER A 62 -14.42 -16.27 -4.55
CA SER A 62 -14.00 -16.78 -3.24
C SER A 62 -14.93 -16.38 -2.08
N SER A 63 -15.92 -15.52 -2.32
CA SER A 63 -16.84 -14.98 -1.31
C SER A 63 -18.28 -15.43 -1.55
N ASP A 64 -19.11 -15.41 -0.51
CA ASP A 64 -20.56 -15.68 -0.63
C ASP A 64 -21.30 -14.43 -1.11
N GLU A 65 -20.90 -13.26 -0.64
CA GLU A 65 -21.41 -11.97 -1.07
C GLU A 65 -20.29 -10.93 -1.15
N VAL A 66 -20.40 -9.98 -2.09
CA VAL A 66 -19.42 -8.91 -2.27
C VAL A 66 -20.12 -7.57 -2.43
N ILE A 67 -19.75 -6.61 -1.60
CA ILE A 67 -20.10 -5.19 -1.75
C ILE A 67 -18.88 -4.43 -2.27
N ILE A 68 -19.10 -3.64 -3.33
CA ILE A 68 -18.08 -2.73 -3.86
C ILE A 68 -18.46 -1.31 -3.51
N MET A 69 -17.49 -0.57 -2.96
CA MET A 69 -17.65 0.81 -2.55
C MET A 69 -16.63 1.70 -3.30
N THR A 70 -17.08 2.84 -3.82
CA THR A 70 -16.15 3.86 -4.34
C THR A 70 -16.47 5.21 -3.73
N ASP A 71 -15.41 5.97 -3.36
CA ASP A 71 -15.58 7.27 -2.71
C ASP A 71 -16.31 8.26 -3.65
N ASP A 72 -15.99 8.21 -4.94
CA ASP A 72 -16.59 9.08 -5.97
C ASP A 72 -17.93 8.59 -6.52
N GLY A 73 -18.30 7.33 -6.27
CA GLY A 73 -19.51 6.68 -6.79
C GLY A 73 -19.39 6.26 -8.26
N SER A 74 -18.18 6.15 -8.80
CA SER A 74 -17.96 5.76 -10.21
C SER A 74 -18.25 4.28 -10.45
N TYR A 75 -18.30 3.45 -9.40
CA TYR A 75 -18.62 2.03 -9.48
C TYR A 75 -19.11 1.48 -8.14
N GLY A 76 -20.07 0.52 -8.19
CA GLY A 76 -20.69 -0.02 -6.98
C GLY A 76 -21.48 1.05 -6.21
N ASP A 77 -21.47 0.95 -4.89
CA ASP A 77 -22.13 1.92 -4.02
C ASP A 77 -21.18 3.09 -3.71
N LYS A 78 -21.72 4.31 -3.66
CA LYS A 78 -20.94 5.48 -3.24
C LYS A 78 -20.75 5.47 -1.74
N GLY A 79 -19.50 5.52 -1.28
CA GLY A 79 -19.19 5.60 0.15
C GLY A 79 -17.88 4.95 0.52
N VAL A 80 -17.67 4.80 1.83
CA VAL A 80 -16.45 4.24 2.42
C VAL A 80 -16.69 2.81 2.92
N VAL A 81 -15.63 2.07 3.14
CA VAL A 81 -15.66 0.65 3.55
C VAL A 81 -16.55 0.38 4.78
N THR A 82 -16.59 1.30 5.73
CA THR A 82 -17.40 1.15 6.96
C THR A 82 -18.89 1.08 6.67
N ALA A 83 -19.38 1.76 5.65
CA ALA A 83 -20.78 1.66 5.23
C ALA A 83 -21.12 0.26 4.68
N GLY A 84 -20.19 -0.35 3.95
CA GLY A 84 -20.34 -1.74 3.49
C GLY A 84 -20.34 -2.75 4.65
N ILE A 85 -19.43 -2.55 5.63
CA ILE A 85 -19.39 -3.38 6.84
C ILE A 85 -20.70 -3.25 7.63
N GLU A 86 -21.19 -2.02 7.88
CA GLU A 86 -22.41 -1.78 8.62
C GLU A 86 -23.64 -2.38 7.92
N ARG A 87 -23.67 -2.30 6.58
CA ARG A 87 -24.71 -2.91 5.78
C ARG A 87 -24.76 -4.43 5.96
N PHE A 88 -23.62 -5.12 5.88
CA PHE A 88 -23.58 -6.56 6.13
C PHE A 88 -24.00 -6.92 7.55
N ILE A 89 -23.51 -6.20 8.57
CA ILE A 89 -23.90 -6.44 9.96
C ILE A 89 -25.43 -6.31 10.13
N THR A 90 -26.01 -5.28 9.50
CA THR A 90 -27.47 -5.05 9.58
C THR A 90 -28.27 -6.09 8.83
N GLN A 91 -27.79 -6.55 7.67
CA GLN A 91 -28.46 -7.56 6.84
C GLN A 91 -28.41 -8.95 7.46
N GLU A 92 -27.26 -9.36 7.98
CA GLU A 92 -27.06 -10.70 8.55
C GLU A 92 -27.61 -10.82 9.98
N GLY A 93 -27.71 -9.69 10.71
CA GLY A 93 -28.09 -9.66 12.12
C GLY A 93 -27.02 -10.22 13.08
N HIS A 94 -26.08 -11.04 12.59
CA HIS A 94 -24.96 -11.57 13.34
C HIS A 94 -23.72 -11.77 12.45
N VAL A 95 -22.59 -11.28 12.94
CA VAL A 95 -21.25 -11.46 12.31
C VAL A 95 -20.28 -11.83 13.42
N ASP A 96 -19.48 -12.87 13.18
CA ASP A 96 -18.60 -13.43 14.19
C ASP A 96 -17.22 -12.73 14.23
N LYS A 97 -16.72 -12.28 13.08
CA LYS A 97 -15.41 -11.63 12.99
C LYS A 97 -15.31 -10.71 11.77
N VAL A 98 -14.50 -9.66 11.90
CA VAL A 98 -14.12 -8.77 10.79
C VAL A 98 -12.60 -8.83 10.59
N PHE A 99 -12.16 -8.99 9.36
CA PHE A 99 -10.79 -8.76 8.92
C PHE A 99 -10.76 -7.47 8.11
N ALA A 100 -9.83 -6.55 8.42
CA ALA A 100 -9.72 -5.29 7.70
C ALA A 100 -8.25 -5.05 7.28
N ILE A 101 -8.02 -4.90 5.97
CA ILE A 101 -6.70 -4.65 5.39
C ILE A 101 -6.79 -3.47 4.42
N GLY A 102 -5.96 -2.45 4.63
CA GLY A 102 -5.94 -1.27 3.77
C GLY A 102 -5.28 -0.05 4.42
N PRO A 103 -5.62 1.15 3.99
CA PRO A 103 -5.10 2.36 4.61
C PRO A 103 -5.38 2.40 6.13
N PRO A 104 -4.43 2.88 6.95
CA PRO A 104 -4.57 2.89 8.41
C PRO A 104 -5.84 3.57 8.92
N ILE A 105 -6.25 4.65 8.26
CA ILE A 105 -7.49 5.36 8.59
C ILE A 105 -8.72 4.47 8.38
N MET A 106 -8.75 3.68 7.30
CA MET A 106 -9.81 2.72 7.02
C MET A 106 -9.87 1.63 8.09
N MET A 107 -8.72 1.05 8.45
CA MET A 107 -8.64 0.01 9.49
C MET A 107 -9.11 0.55 10.85
N LYS A 108 -8.66 1.74 11.26
CA LYS A 108 -9.14 2.41 12.50
C LYS A 108 -10.66 2.53 12.51
N PHE A 109 -11.26 3.07 11.45
CA PHE A 109 -12.71 3.24 11.39
C PHE A 109 -13.48 1.93 11.30
N SER A 110 -12.92 0.90 10.64
CA SER A 110 -13.50 -0.46 10.64
C SER A 110 -13.53 -1.04 12.06
N CYS A 111 -12.46 -0.85 12.84
CA CYS A 111 -12.43 -1.25 14.26
C CYS A 111 -13.49 -0.52 15.08
N LEU A 112 -13.59 0.81 14.95
CA LEU A 112 -14.59 1.60 15.67
C LEU A 112 -16.02 1.20 15.28
N MET A 113 -16.26 0.86 14.01
CA MET A 113 -17.55 0.38 13.54
C MET A 113 -17.91 -0.98 14.16
N ALA A 114 -17.03 -1.95 14.09
CA ALA A 114 -17.27 -3.28 14.62
C ALA A 114 -17.41 -3.29 16.15
N GLN A 115 -16.67 -2.43 16.85
CA GLN A 115 -16.79 -2.25 18.31
C GLN A 115 -18.21 -1.82 18.74
N LYS A 116 -18.93 -1.01 17.94
CA LYS A 116 -20.31 -0.66 18.23
C LYS A 116 -21.23 -1.89 18.33
N TYR A 117 -20.88 -2.95 17.62
CA TYR A 117 -21.65 -4.20 17.55
C TYR A 117 -21.00 -5.33 18.36
N ASN A 118 -19.93 -5.03 19.14
CA ASN A 118 -19.15 -6.00 19.90
C ASN A 118 -18.57 -7.13 19.03
N ILE A 119 -18.19 -6.85 17.79
CA ILE A 119 -17.61 -7.81 16.87
C ILE A 119 -16.07 -7.71 16.95
N PRO A 120 -15.35 -8.85 17.13
CA PRO A 120 -13.89 -8.87 17.07
C PRO A 120 -13.37 -8.45 15.70
N VAL A 121 -12.32 -7.61 15.69
CA VAL A 121 -11.69 -7.12 14.45
C VAL A 121 -10.22 -7.49 14.43
N GLU A 122 -9.78 -8.12 13.38
CA GLU A 122 -8.38 -8.34 13.06
C GLU A 122 -7.93 -7.41 11.94
N VAL A 123 -6.81 -6.72 12.13
CA VAL A 123 -6.27 -5.76 11.17
C VAL A 123 -4.85 -6.17 10.77
N SER A 124 -4.54 -6.08 9.47
CA SER A 124 -3.19 -6.31 8.97
C SER A 124 -2.46 -4.97 8.86
N LEU A 125 -1.53 -4.72 9.79
CA LEU A 125 -0.88 -3.43 9.95
C LEU A 125 0.25 -3.23 8.92
N ASN A 126 0.33 -2.03 8.37
CA ASN A 126 1.27 -1.61 7.35
C ASN A 126 2.15 -0.44 7.83
N THR A 127 2.82 -0.61 8.95
CA THR A 127 3.78 0.38 9.48
C THR A 127 5.00 0.53 8.56
N ILE A 128 5.79 1.61 8.75
CA ILE A 128 7.07 1.76 8.05
C ILE A 128 7.97 0.57 8.39
N MET A 129 8.45 -0.15 7.37
CA MET A 129 9.35 -1.29 7.48
C MET A 129 10.63 -1.02 6.70
N VAL A 130 11.79 -1.31 7.31
CA VAL A 130 13.10 -1.11 6.70
C VAL A 130 13.73 -2.45 6.33
N ASP A 131 13.90 -3.38 7.29
CA ASP A 131 14.51 -4.69 7.03
C ASP A 131 13.54 -5.88 7.09
N GLY A 132 12.44 -5.76 7.82
CA GLY A 132 11.43 -6.82 7.95
C GLY A 132 11.82 -7.99 8.86
N THR A 133 13.01 -7.98 9.49
CA THR A 133 13.54 -9.10 10.29
C THR A 133 13.42 -8.90 11.80
N GLY A 134 12.88 -7.75 12.24
CA GLY A 134 12.76 -7.39 13.64
C GLY A 134 14.02 -6.77 14.26
N MET A 135 15.10 -6.60 13.48
CA MET A 135 16.37 -6.08 14.00
C MET A 135 16.42 -4.55 14.09
N CYS A 136 15.84 -3.85 13.11
CA CYS A 136 15.96 -2.38 13.04
C CYS A 136 14.96 -1.62 13.92
N GLY A 137 13.86 -2.23 14.35
CA GLY A 137 12.83 -1.62 15.19
C GLY A 137 11.95 -0.56 14.49
N ALA A 138 12.11 -0.32 13.18
CA ALA A 138 11.37 0.70 12.46
C ALA A 138 9.84 0.48 12.49
N CYS A 139 9.40 -0.79 12.47
CA CYS A 139 8.00 -1.18 12.47
C CYS A 139 7.38 -1.35 13.87
N CYS A 140 8.06 -0.91 14.94
CA CYS A 140 7.51 -1.08 16.29
C CYS A 140 6.25 -0.21 16.50
N LEU A 141 5.30 -0.77 17.24
CA LEU A 141 4.03 -0.14 17.57
C LEU A 141 3.51 -0.68 18.91
N SER A 142 2.79 0.15 19.66
CA SER A 142 2.13 -0.27 20.91
C SER A 142 0.83 -1.02 20.59
N ILE A 143 0.76 -2.29 21.03
CA ILE A 143 -0.40 -3.17 20.90
C ILE A 143 -0.75 -3.68 22.32
N GLY A 144 -1.91 -3.30 22.84
CA GLY A 144 -2.31 -3.66 24.20
C GLY A 144 -1.31 -3.17 25.27
N GLY A 145 -0.72 -1.99 25.07
CA GLY A 145 0.28 -1.40 25.98
C GLY A 145 1.64 -2.03 25.95
N LYS A 146 1.91 -2.95 24.99
CA LYS A 146 3.22 -3.60 24.80
C LYS A 146 3.78 -3.23 23.44
N THR A 147 5.09 -2.96 23.37
CA THR A 147 5.77 -2.75 22.11
C THR A 147 5.85 -4.06 21.33
N LYS A 148 5.36 -4.04 20.09
CA LYS A 148 5.39 -5.12 19.12
C LYS A 148 6.11 -4.70 17.85
N PHE A 149 6.77 -5.65 17.18
CA PHE A 149 7.38 -5.44 15.88
C PHE A 149 6.48 -6.04 14.82
N VAL A 150 5.80 -5.19 14.02
CA VAL A 150 4.79 -5.64 13.06
C VAL A 150 5.33 -6.66 12.07
N CYS A 151 6.60 -6.55 11.67
CA CYS A 151 7.23 -7.47 10.72
C CYS A 151 7.47 -8.90 11.26
N ILE A 152 7.53 -9.11 12.58
CA ILE A 152 7.79 -10.43 13.19
C ILE A 152 6.66 -10.89 14.12
N ASP A 153 5.99 -9.97 14.84
CA ASP A 153 4.88 -10.29 15.74
C ASP A 153 3.52 -10.32 15.02
N GLY A 154 3.42 -9.69 13.83
CA GLY A 154 2.24 -9.59 12.99
C GLY A 154 2.42 -10.30 11.64
N PRO A 155 1.76 -9.82 10.59
CA PRO A 155 1.18 -8.48 10.42
C PRO A 155 -0.22 -8.28 11.02
N GLU A 156 -0.94 -9.35 11.34
CA GLU A 156 -2.30 -9.28 11.89
C GLU A 156 -2.29 -9.07 13.41
N PHE A 157 -3.17 -8.19 13.88
CA PHE A 157 -3.38 -7.89 15.29
C PHE A 157 -4.85 -7.61 15.58
N ASP A 158 -5.25 -7.82 16.84
CA ASP A 158 -6.53 -7.35 17.35
C ASP A 158 -6.59 -5.81 17.23
N GLY A 159 -7.48 -5.32 16.37
CA GLY A 159 -7.64 -3.90 16.08
C GLY A 159 -8.08 -3.05 17.27
N ALA A 160 -8.69 -3.68 18.30
CA ALA A 160 -9.07 -3.01 19.53
C ALA A 160 -7.86 -2.67 20.43
N LEU A 161 -6.75 -3.37 20.24
CA LEU A 161 -5.54 -3.20 21.06
C LEU A 161 -4.50 -2.27 20.42
N VAL A 162 -4.70 -1.86 19.16
CA VAL A 162 -3.76 -1.02 18.40
C VAL A 162 -3.78 0.42 18.91
N ASP A 163 -2.61 0.97 19.19
CA ASP A 163 -2.46 2.43 19.40
C ASP A 163 -2.43 3.14 18.03
N TRP A 164 -3.62 3.53 17.58
CA TRP A 164 -3.81 4.20 16.29
C TRP A 164 -3.16 5.58 16.23
N ASP A 165 -3.10 6.29 17.35
CA ASP A 165 -2.52 7.64 17.37
C ASP A 165 -1.00 7.58 17.28
N GLU A 166 -0.36 6.62 17.96
CA GLU A 166 1.06 6.31 17.74
C GLU A 166 1.32 5.91 16.28
N MET A 167 0.49 5.03 15.71
CA MET A 167 0.64 4.57 14.33
C MET A 167 0.62 5.74 13.34
N PHE A 168 -0.36 6.65 13.44
CA PHE A 168 -0.43 7.81 12.55
C PHE A 168 0.76 8.75 12.72
N LYS A 169 1.19 8.98 13.97
CA LYS A 169 2.35 9.82 14.25
C LYS A 169 3.62 9.24 13.62
N ARG A 170 3.84 7.94 13.75
CA ARG A 170 5.00 7.26 13.17
C ARG A 170 4.98 7.25 11.65
N MET A 171 3.83 6.96 11.03
CA MET A 171 3.68 7.02 9.58
C MET A 171 3.87 8.42 8.99
N GLY A 172 3.63 9.46 9.78
CA GLY A 172 3.87 10.84 9.36
C GLY A 172 5.33 11.30 9.46
N THR A 173 6.24 10.47 9.98
CA THR A 173 7.62 10.88 10.30
C THR A 173 8.41 11.36 9.07
N PHE A 174 8.19 10.77 7.91
CA PHE A 174 8.91 11.09 6.66
C PHE A 174 8.02 11.74 5.59
N ARG A 175 6.86 12.28 5.99
CA ARG A 175 5.89 12.83 5.01
C ARG A 175 6.46 13.95 4.14
N ASP A 176 7.30 14.81 4.69
CA ASP A 176 7.89 15.93 3.93
C ASP A 176 8.97 15.43 2.96
N GLU A 177 9.73 14.44 3.37
CA GLU A 177 10.72 13.77 2.53
C GLU A 177 10.02 12.99 1.41
N GLU A 178 9.00 12.21 1.73
CA GLU A 178 8.20 11.45 0.76
C GLU A 178 7.56 12.37 -0.28
N ARG A 179 7.04 13.54 0.14
CA ARG A 179 6.47 14.52 -0.78
C ARG A 179 7.51 15.08 -1.73
N LYS A 180 8.70 15.46 -1.24
CA LYS A 180 9.79 15.96 -2.07
C LYS A 180 10.26 14.91 -3.07
N GLU A 181 10.41 13.66 -2.63
CA GLU A 181 10.80 12.56 -3.52
C GLU A 181 9.71 12.24 -4.56
N MET A 182 8.43 12.37 -4.21
CA MET A 182 7.33 12.22 -5.16
C MET A 182 7.37 13.34 -6.23
N GLU A 183 7.56 14.59 -5.81
CA GLU A 183 7.71 15.73 -6.74
C GLU A 183 8.88 15.50 -7.72
N HIS A 184 10.03 15.03 -7.22
CA HIS A 184 11.19 14.66 -8.05
C HIS A 184 10.89 13.48 -8.99
N PHE A 185 10.17 12.47 -8.50
CA PHE A 185 9.77 11.32 -9.32
C PHE A 185 8.86 11.74 -10.48
N GLU A 186 7.86 12.57 -10.20
CA GLU A 186 6.93 13.08 -11.21
C GLU A 186 7.67 13.94 -12.25
N GLU A 187 8.59 14.80 -11.83
CA GLU A 187 9.45 15.58 -12.73
C GLU A 187 10.29 14.66 -13.62
N HIS A 188 10.88 13.62 -13.04
CA HIS A 188 11.71 12.64 -13.79
C HIS A 188 10.87 11.83 -14.79
N MET A 189 9.66 11.44 -14.43
CA MET A 189 8.72 10.75 -15.32
C MET A 189 8.31 11.64 -16.48
N ASN A 190 8.00 12.92 -16.22
CA ASN A 190 7.68 13.91 -17.24
C ASN A 190 8.87 14.15 -18.19
N TYR A 191 10.09 14.24 -17.65
CA TYR A 191 11.31 14.31 -18.44
C TYR A 191 11.48 13.08 -19.35
N SER A 192 11.26 11.89 -18.82
CA SER A 192 11.41 10.64 -19.58
C SER A 192 10.35 10.52 -20.67
N ALA A 193 9.11 10.96 -20.42
CA ALA A 193 8.04 11.02 -21.41
C ALA A 193 8.37 12.03 -22.53
N ALA A 194 8.76 13.25 -22.17
CA ALA A 194 9.17 14.30 -23.12
C ALA A 194 10.36 13.87 -23.99
N LYS A 195 11.35 13.18 -23.38
CA LYS A 195 12.50 12.63 -24.11
C LYS A 195 12.10 11.54 -25.12
N ASN A 196 11.13 10.71 -24.79
CA ASN A 196 10.63 9.68 -25.69
C ASN A 196 9.79 10.27 -26.84
N GLU A 197 8.98 11.28 -26.55
CA GLU A 197 8.22 12.04 -27.57
C GLU A 197 9.18 12.75 -28.54
N HIS A 198 10.22 13.42 -28.02
CA HIS A 198 11.23 14.07 -28.85
C HIS A 198 11.97 13.08 -29.74
N LYS A 199 12.34 11.90 -29.23
CA LYS A 199 12.95 10.84 -30.05
C LYS A 199 12.01 10.35 -31.16
N ALA A 200 10.72 10.22 -30.87
CA ALA A 200 9.72 9.82 -31.86
C ALA A 200 9.53 10.90 -32.94
N GLN A 201 9.51 12.18 -32.54
CA GLN A 201 9.41 13.32 -33.46
C GLN A 201 10.67 13.47 -34.34
N ALA A 202 11.86 13.32 -33.76
CA ALA A 202 13.12 13.36 -34.51
C ALA A 202 13.21 12.22 -35.53
N ALA A 203 12.68 11.04 -35.23
CA ALA A 203 12.57 9.93 -36.14
C ALA A 203 11.54 10.18 -37.27
N GLY A 204 10.53 11.04 -37.01
CA GLY A 204 9.51 11.47 -37.98
C GLY A 204 9.82 12.76 -38.75
N GLY A 205 10.94 13.44 -38.51
CA GLY A 205 11.39 14.61 -39.26
C GLY A 205 10.76 15.96 -38.87
N MET A 206 10.14 16.11 -37.70
CA MET A 206 9.60 17.38 -37.17
C MET A 206 10.37 17.80 -35.90
N THR A 207 11.12 18.93 -35.98
CA THR A 207 12.07 19.33 -34.92
C THR A 207 11.93 20.76 -34.38
N ASP A 208 10.83 21.50 -34.54
CA ASP A 208 10.74 22.86 -34.03
C ASP A 208 9.89 22.96 -32.74
N GLY A 209 10.53 23.42 -31.65
CA GLY A 209 9.90 23.82 -30.38
C GLY A 209 10.07 22.88 -29.18
N ALA A 210 10.47 21.62 -29.39
CA ALA A 210 10.62 20.65 -28.29
C ALA A 210 12.00 20.71 -27.58
N ASP A 211 12.95 21.38 -28.17
CA ASP A 211 14.37 21.38 -27.74
C ASP A 211 14.58 22.22 -26.45
N GLU A 212 13.90 23.35 -26.33
CA GLU A 212 14.08 24.27 -25.19
C GLU A 212 13.49 23.72 -23.90
N THR A 213 12.35 23.05 -23.96
CA THR A 213 11.71 22.38 -22.81
C THR A 213 12.53 21.17 -22.35
N LEU A 214 13.05 20.38 -23.29
CA LEU A 214 13.91 19.25 -22.99
C LEU A 214 15.22 19.67 -22.35
N GLN A 215 15.82 20.78 -22.82
CA GLN A 215 17.05 21.33 -22.25
C GLN A 215 16.83 21.83 -20.80
N GLN A 216 15.73 22.55 -20.52
CA GLN A 216 15.38 23.01 -19.17
C GLN A 216 15.18 21.83 -18.19
N LEU A 217 14.48 20.77 -18.63
CA LEU A 217 14.29 19.57 -17.82
C LEU A 217 15.60 18.81 -17.59
N THR A 218 16.48 18.80 -18.58
CA THR A 218 17.82 18.17 -18.47
C THR A 218 18.71 18.90 -17.46
N ASP A 219 18.69 20.22 -17.47
CA ASP A 219 19.47 21.07 -16.56
C ASP A 219 18.99 20.92 -15.12
N ARG A 220 17.67 20.89 -14.90
CA ARG A 220 17.06 20.65 -13.58
C ARG A 220 17.41 19.25 -13.02
N ASP A 221 17.32 18.22 -13.84
CA ASP A 221 17.72 16.85 -13.45
C ASP A 221 19.22 16.77 -13.09
N ALA A 222 20.08 17.46 -13.84
CA ALA A 222 21.51 17.53 -13.54
C ALA A 222 21.81 18.26 -12.22
N GLU A 223 21.08 19.33 -11.92
CA GLU A 223 21.22 20.09 -10.68
C GLU A 223 20.74 19.29 -9.48
N TRP A 224 19.57 18.65 -9.55
CA TRP A 224 19.07 17.73 -8.53
C TRP A 224 20.04 16.59 -8.25
N ARG A 225 20.61 15.95 -9.28
CA ARG A 225 21.62 14.88 -9.11
C ARG A 225 22.87 15.38 -8.38
N LYS A 226 23.25 16.63 -8.59
CA LYS A 226 24.37 17.28 -7.92
C LYS A 226 24.06 17.52 -6.45
N GLU A 227 22.87 18.02 -6.12
CA GLU A 227 22.40 18.25 -4.76
C GLU A 227 22.27 16.94 -3.98
N LEU A 228 21.65 15.91 -4.57
CA LEU A 228 21.53 14.59 -3.98
C LEU A 228 22.91 13.99 -3.65
N ARG A 229 23.88 14.12 -4.56
CA ARG A 229 25.26 13.67 -4.31
C ARG A 229 25.94 14.46 -3.21
N ALA A 230 25.63 15.76 -3.07
CA ALA A 230 26.21 16.61 -2.03
C ALA A 230 25.64 16.26 -0.65
N ALA A 231 24.35 15.98 -0.56
CA ALA A 231 23.67 15.64 0.68
C ALA A 231 24.05 14.26 1.25
N MET A 232 24.51 13.34 0.41
CA MET A 232 24.77 11.96 0.82
C MET A 232 26.19 11.74 1.34
N LYS A 233 26.33 10.91 2.40
CA LYS A 233 27.63 10.43 2.87
C LYS A 233 28.30 9.50 1.87
N PRO A 234 29.63 9.39 1.83
CA PRO A 234 30.36 8.59 0.84
C PRO A 234 29.96 7.09 0.80
N LYS A 235 29.57 6.51 1.95
CA LYS A 235 29.10 5.11 2.04
C LYS A 235 27.69 4.94 1.44
N GLU A 236 26.81 5.92 1.64
CA GLU A 236 25.43 5.93 1.12
C GLU A 236 25.43 6.10 -0.40
N ARG A 237 26.32 6.93 -0.93
CA ARG A 237 26.52 7.10 -2.40
C ARG A 237 26.85 5.78 -3.09
N LYS A 238 27.65 4.91 -2.46
CA LYS A 238 27.99 3.59 -3.02
C LYS A 238 26.81 2.60 -2.99
N ALA A 239 25.98 2.64 -1.96
CA ALA A 239 24.82 1.75 -1.81
C ALA A 239 23.72 2.12 -2.80
N ILE A 240 23.36 3.40 -2.91
CA ILE A 240 22.31 3.87 -3.84
C ILE A 240 22.71 3.68 -5.30
N LYS A 241 23.97 3.90 -5.62
CA LYS A 241 24.52 3.67 -6.97
C LYS A 241 24.28 2.24 -7.45
N ARG A 242 24.32 1.25 -6.54
CA ARG A 242 24.11 -0.17 -6.86
C ARG A 242 22.64 -0.60 -6.92
N VAL A 243 21.76 0.01 -6.12
CA VAL A 243 20.40 -0.49 -5.88
C VAL A 243 19.32 0.31 -6.62
N ILE A 244 19.45 1.63 -6.66
CA ILE A 244 18.37 2.52 -7.13
C ILE A 244 18.65 3.13 -8.51
N MET A 245 19.92 3.30 -8.88
CA MET A 245 20.30 3.99 -10.13
C MET A 245 21.37 3.21 -10.94
N PRO A 246 21.06 2.00 -11.39
CA PRO A 246 22.01 1.20 -12.18
C PRO A 246 22.44 1.87 -13.48
N GLU A 247 21.60 2.77 -14.04
CA GLU A 247 21.91 3.54 -15.24
C GLU A 247 22.98 4.62 -15.04
N LEU A 248 23.21 5.05 -13.78
CA LEU A 248 24.21 6.06 -13.42
C LEU A 248 25.58 5.47 -13.09
N ASP A 249 25.72 4.15 -13.04
CA ASP A 249 26.99 3.48 -12.74
C ASP A 249 27.63 2.92 -14.00
N PRO A 250 28.73 3.52 -14.52
CA PRO A 250 29.47 2.96 -15.66
C PRO A 250 30.02 1.54 -15.39
N GLU A 251 30.34 1.22 -14.11
CA GLU A 251 30.82 -0.11 -13.72
C GLU A 251 29.70 -1.17 -13.74
N TYR A 252 28.45 -0.78 -13.49
CA TYR A 252 27.28 -1.68 -13.58
C TYR A 252 27.02 -2.15 -15.01
N ARG A 253 27.27 -1.28 -16.02
CA ARG A 253 27.13 -1.65 -17.43
C ARG A 253 28.19 -2.66 -17.90
N ALA A 254 29.34 -2.70 -17.24
CA ALA A 254 30.41 -3.66 -17.59
C ALA A 254 30.11 -5.07 -17.03
N THR A 255 29.42 -5.18 -15.90
CA THR A 255 29.13 -6.47 -15.25
C THR A 255 27.80 -7.11 -15.68
N SER A 256 26.89 -6.37 -16.33
CA SER A 256 25.61 -6.90 -16.85
C SER A 256 25.69 -7.51 -18.26
N ARG A 257 26.89 -7.60 -18.85
CA ARG A 257 27.12 -8.18 -20.19
C ARG A 257 27.91 -9.49 -20.16
N THR A 258 28.14 -10.06 -19.01
CA THR A 258 28.64 -11.43 -18.82
C THR A 258 27.55 -12.27 -18.15
#